data_d10dbf3b6cb8318668276838744f0f71
#
_entry.id   d10dbf3b6cb8318668276838744f0f71
#
_cell.length_a   1.000
_cell.length_b   1.000
_cell.length_c   1.000
_cell.angle_alpha   90.00
_cell.angle_beta   90.00
_cell.angle_gamma   90.00
#
_symmetry.space_group_name_H-M   'P 1'
#
loop_
_entity.id
_entity.type
_entity.pdbx_description
1 polymer ?
#
loop_
_entity_poly.entity_id
_entity_poly.type
_entity_poly.pdbx_seq_one_letter_code
_entity_poly.pdbx_strand_id
1 'polypeptide(L)'
;MSEEHAQQGVIAQRLNQLFATCQPLGRSYTLREVADGVNQAAGHGLLSVQYLSQLRGGDRTEPSYSRLAAIARFFGVSADYFADEETYLRTDEELRLLAALEDSGVRHLALCATGLSGESLAMVTELIRKVRRSEGLPDEPAVTGG
;
A
#
# COMPACT_ATOMS: atom_id res chain seq x y z
N MET A 1 -7.83 15.23 22.43
CA MET A 1 -7.74 13.77 22.52
C MET A 1 -7.98 13.08 21.19
N SER A 2 -8.92 13.56 20.41
CA SER A 2 -9.27 12.91 19.15
C SER A 2 -8.24 13.09 18.03
N GLU A 3 -7.53 14.22 17.96
CA GLU A 3 -6.58 14.49 16.90
C GLU A 3 -5.29 13.66 17.04
N GLU A 4 -4.79 13.49 18.25
CA GLU A 4 -3.61 12.65 18.49
C GLU A 4 -3.88 11.18 18.18
N HIS A 5 -5.04 10.67 18.59
CA HIS A 5 -5.44 9.30 18.27
C HIS A 5 -5.70 9.10 16.78
N ALA A 6 -6.23 10.11 16.09
CA ALA A 6 -6.44 10.05 14.65
C ALA A 6 -5.12 10.01 13.89
N GLN A 7 -4.12 10.81 14.31
CA GLN A 7 -2.78 10.78 13.70
C GLN A 7 -2.04 9.46 13.96
N GLN A 8 -2.22 8.90 15.16
CA GLN A 8 -1.66 7.60 15.52
C GLN A 8 -2.20 6.51 14.61
N GLY A 9 -3.52 6.52 14.40
CA GLY A 9 -4.18 5.58 13.51
C GLY A 9 -3.74 5.72 12.07
N VAL A 10 -3.49 6.95 11.62
CA VAL A 10 -3.11 7.24 10.23
C VAL A 10 -1.74 6.63 9.89
N ILE A 11 -0.72 6.85 10.71
CA ILE A 11 0.62 6.31 10.43
C ILE A 11 0.60 4.79 10.50
N ALA A 12 0.00 4.22 11.52
CA ALA A 12 -0.13 2.77 11.66
C ALA A 12 -0.90 2.16 10.49
N GLN A 13 -2.00 2.76 10.11
CA GLN A 13 -2.83 2.32 8.99
C GLN A 13 -2.04 2.33 7.68
N ARG A 14 -1.36 3.44 7.38
CA ARG A 14 -0.61 3.59 6.13
C ARG A 14 0.60 2.65 6.08
N LEU A 15 1.28 2.46 7.21
CA LEU A 15 2.38 1.52 7.31
C LEU A 15 1.89 0.08 7.11
N ASN A 16 0.80 -0.30 7.74
CA ASN A 16 0.21 -1.63 7.59
C ASN A 16 -0.24 -1.87 6.15
N GLN A 17 -0.71 -0.83 5.47
CA GLN A 17 -1.09 -0.93 4.06
C GLN A 17 0.13 -1.22 3.16
N LEU A 18 1.29 -0.65 3.45
CA LEU A 18 2.53 -0.97 2.72
C LEU A 18 2.89 -2.44 2.90
N PHE A 19 2.81 -2.97 4.13
CA PHE A 19 3.07 -4.39 4.36
C PHE A 19 2.09 -5.29 3.62
N ALA A 20 0.84 -4.86 3.49
CA ALA A 20 -0.18 -5.65 2.81
C ALA A 20 -0.04 -5.61 1.28
N THR A 21 0.39 -4.48 0.73
CA THR A 21 0.43 -4.26 -0.73
C THR A 21 1.77 -4.61 -1.34
N CYS A 22 2.88 -4.35 -0.64
CA CYS A 22 4.22 -4.60 -1.16
C CYS A 22 4.70 -5.99 -0.73
N GLN A 23 4.48 -6.98 -1.58
CA GLN A 23 4.84 -8.37 -1.32
C GLN A 23 5.67 -8.96 -2.46
N PRO A 24 6.89 -8.42 -2.72
CA PRO A 24 7.70 -8.88 -3.86
C PRO A 24 8.17 -10.33 -3.73
N LEU A 25 8.14 -10.88 -2.51
CA LEU A 25 8.51 -12.28 -2.25
C LEU A 25 7.33 -13.23 -2.33
N GLY A 26 6.14 -12.75 -2.74
CA GLY A 26 4.91 -13.54 -2.72
C GLY A 26 4.29 -13.67 -1.33
N ARG A 27 4.83 -12.97 -0.35
CA ARG A 27 4.33 -12.91 1.03
C ARG A 27 4.67 -11.55 1.63
N SER A 28 4.04 -11.21 2.75
CA SER A 28 4.38 -9.99 3.49
C SER A 28 5.81 -10.04 4.00
N TYR A 29 6.47 -8.88 4.02
CA TYR A 29 7.74 -8.75 4.71
C TYR A 29 7.57 -9.03 6.20
N THR A 30 8.59 -9.61 6.82
CA THR A 30 8.69 -9.68 8.28
C THR A 30 9.20 -8.34 8.82
N LEU A 31 8.94 -8.08 10.10
CA LEU A 31 9.47 -6.87 10.76
C LEU A 31 11.01 -6.82 10.69
N ARG A 32 11.65 -7.98 10.86
CA ARG A 32 13.11 -8.06 10.80
C ARG A 32 13.65 -7.74 9.40
N GLU A 33 13.00 -8.24 8.36
CA GLU A 33 13.41 -7.93 6.99
C GLU A 33 13.37 -6.42 6.71
N VAL A 34 12.30 -5.76 7.14
CA VAL A 34 12.17 -4.32 6.96
C VAL A 34 13.21 -3.55 7.80
N ALA A 35 13.34 -3.91 9.08
CA ALA A 35 14.31 -3.25 9.96
C ALA A 35 15.74 -3.42 9.46
N ASP A 36 16.12 -4.63 9.06
CA ASP A 36 17.46 -4.90 8.52
C ASP A 36 17.71 -4.15 7.22
N GLY A 37 16.73 -4.14 6.31
CA GLY A 37 16.85 -3.42 5.05
C GLY A 37 16.98 -1.91 5.24
N VAL A 38 16.21 -1.33 6.15
CA VAL A 38 16.28 0.09 6.49
C VAL A 38 17.64 0.42 7.09
N ASN A 39 18.12 -0.39 8.04
CA ASN A 39 19.39 -0.15 8.71
C ASN A 39 20.57 -0.32 7.78
N GLN A 40 20.53 -1.30 6.89
CA GLN A 40 21.57 -1.50 5.88
C GLN A 40 21.68 -0.30 4.94
N ALA A 41 20.56 0.22 4.48
CA ALA A 41 20.55 1.39 3.59
C ALA A 41 21.01 2.66 4.32
N ALA A 42 20.66 2.80 5.61
CA ALA A 42 21.07 3.94 6.41
C ALA A 42 22.56 3.88 6.85
N GLY A 43 23.15 2.69 6.87
CA GLY A 43 24.50 2.47 7.33
C GLY A 43 24.64 2.43 8.85
N HIS A 44 23.57 2.41 9.60
CA HIS A 44 23.55 2.34 11.06
C HIS A 44 22.19 1.83 11.57
N GLY A 45 22.10 1.52 12.86
CA GLY A 45 20.89 1.03 13.50
C GLY A 45 19.86 2.14 13.70
N LEU A 46 19.14 2.49 12.66
CA LEU A 46 18.11 3.53 12.68
C LEU A 46 16.75 3.01 13.19
N LEU A 47 16.46 1.74 12.95
CA LEU A 47 15.14 1.16 13.20
C LEU A 47 15.28 -0.22 13.84
N SER A 48 14.67 -0.43 15.01
CA SER A 48 14.60 -1.73 15.64
C SER A 48 13.30 -2.44 15.28
N VAL A 49 13.29 -3.78 15.39
CA VAL A 49 12.09 -4.58 15.21
C VAL A 49 11.01 -4.15 16.19
N GLN A 50 11.38 -3.88 17.45
CA GLN A 50 10.43 -3.44 18.47
C GLN A 50 9.82 -2.09 18.12
N TYR A 51 10.62 -1.13 17.68
CA TYR A 51 10.15 0.18 17.25
C TYR A 51 9.14 0.06 16.10
N LEU A 52 9.49 -0.74 15.10
CA LEU A 52 8.61 -0.98 13.94
C LEU A 52 7.30 -1.64 14.36
N SER A 53 7.36 -2.61 15.27
CA SER A 53 6.17 -3.25 15.82
C SER A 53 5.26 -2.23 16.53
N GLN A 54 5.85 -1.32 17.29
CA GLN A 54 5.10 -0.27 17.99
C GLN A 54 4.46 0.72 17.02
N LEU A 55 5.15 1.06 15.92
CA LEU A 55 4.57 1.91 14.88
C LEU A 55 3.37 1.24 14.23
N ARG A 56 3.48 -0.04 13.89
CA ARG A 56 2.38 -0.79 13.27
C ARG A 56 1.19 -0.96 14.20
N GLY A 57 1.44 -1.10 15.49
CA GLY A 57 0.40 -1.26 16.49
C GLY A 57 -0.24 0.04 16.94
N GLY A 58 0.30 1.18 16.53
CA GLY A 58 -0.20 2.49 16.97
C GLY A 58 0.30 2.94 18.34
N ASP A 59 1.21 2.18 18.96
CA ASP A 59 1.78 2.52 20.28
C ASP A 59 2.79 3.65 20.20
N ARG A 60 3.41 3.85 19.04
CA ARG A 60 4.25 5.00 18.77
C ARG A 60 3.55 5.91 17.78
N THR A 61 3.47 7.19 18.14
CA THR A 61 2.61 8.16 17.48
C THR A 61 3.34 9.29 16.81
N GLU A 62 4.58 9.53 17.20
CA GLU A 62 5.40 10.61 16.67
C GLU A 62 6.77 10.08 16.27
N PRO A 63 6.84 9.24 15.22
CA PRO A 63 8.14 8.82 14.69
C PRO A 63 8.85 10.01 14.07
N SER A 64 10.18 10.01 14.12
CA SER A 64 10.96 11.04 13.46
C SER A 64 10.78 10.99 11.95
N TYR A 65 10.88 12.14 11.30
CA TYR A 65 10.83 12.22 9.84
C TYR A 65 11.89 11.31 9.20
N SER A 66 13.09 11.27 9.77
CA SER A 66 14.17 10.44 9.22
C SER A 66 13.83 8.96 9.22
N ARG A 67 13.13 8.48 10.26
CA ARG A 67 12.67 7.08 10.30
C ARG A 67 11.56 6.81 9.31
N LEU A 68 10.59 7.71 9.21
CA LEU A 68 9.51 7.58 8.22
C LEU A 68 10.05 7.62 6.79
N ALA A 69 10.97 8.54 6.51
CA ALA A 69 11.60 8.65 5.19
C ALA A 69 12.39 7.38 4.84
N ALA A 70 13.08 6.80 5.82
CA ALA A 70 13.83 5.57 5.60
C ALA A 70 12.92 4.37 5.33
N ILE A 71 11.80 4.28 6.04
CA ILE A 71 10.79 3.24 5.80
C ILE A 71 10.18 3.43 4.41
N ALA A 72 9.81 4.65 4.05
CA ALA A 72 9.25 4.95 2.73
C ALA A 72 10.22 4.54 1.63
N ARG A 73 11.50 4.86 1.79
CA ARG A 73 12.54 4.49 0.82
C ARG A 73 12.67 2.98 0.67
N PHE A 74 12.57 2.23 1.76
CA PHE A 74 12.61 0.77 1.71
C PHE A 74 11.49 0.22 0.83
N PHE A 75 10.27 0.75 0.98
CA PHE A 75 9.11 0.33 0.20
C PHE A 75 9.04 0.98 -1.19
N GLY A 76 9.95 1.90 -1.51
CA GLY A 76 9.97 2.56 -2.81
C GLY A 76 8.92 3.65 -3.00
N VAL A 77 8.44 4.25 -1.91
CA VAL A 77 7.44 5.31 -1.93
C VAL A 77 8.03 6.62 -1.40
N SER A 78 7.35 7.74 -1.69
CA SER A 78 7.73 9.05 -1.16
C SER A 78 7.43 9.14 0.35
N ALA A 79 8.24 9.87 1.09
CA ALA A 79 7.98 10.15 2.51
C ALA A 79 6.63 10.85 2.73
N ASP A 80 6.17 11.61 1.74
CA ASP A 80 4.86 12.28 1.79
C ASP A 80 3.69 11.30 1.85
N TYR A 81 3.92 10.04 1.50
CA TYR A 81 2.95 8.97 1.67
C TYR A 81 2.37 8.92 3.10
N PHE A 82 3.21 9.18 4.11
CA PHE A 82 2.77 9.16 5.51
C PHE A 82 2.12 10.46 5.96
N ALA A 83 2.39 11.57 5.28
CA ALA A 83 1.98 12.91 5.73
C ALA A 83 0.81 13.48 4.94
N ASP A 84 0.72 13.17 3.65
CA ASP A 84 -0.23 13.79 2.73
C ASP A 84 -1.25 12.75 2.25
N GLU A 85 -2.53 13.04 2.48
CA GLU A 85 -3.60 12.11 2.14
C GLU A 85 -3.71 11.86 0.63
N GLU A 86 -3.57 12.91 -0.18
CA GLU A 86 -3.62 12.77 -1.64
C GLU A 86 -2.50 11.87 -2.15
N THR A 87 -1.28 12.07 -1.63
CA THR A 87 -0.14 11.24 -1.97
C THR A 87 -0.35 9.79 -1.54
N TYR A 88 -0.91 9.59 -0.34
CA TYR A 88 -1.24 8.26 0.15
C TYR A 88 -2.21 7.53 -0.77
N LEU A 89 -3.32 8.17 -1.11
CA LEU A 89 -4.36 7.56 -1.94
C LEU A 89 -3.83 7.21 -3.33
N ARG A 90 -3.09 8.12 -3.95
CA ARG A 90 -2.50 7.88 -5.27
C ARG A 90 -1.48 6.74 -5.25
N THR A 91 -0.59 6.76 -4.27
CA THR A 91 0.45 5.72 -4.13
C THR A 91 -0.18 4.36 -3.85
N ASP A 92 -1.17 4.31 -2.98
CA ASP A 92 -1.87 3.07 -2.65
C ASP A 92 -2.56 2.49 -3.88
N GLU A 93 -3.20 3.32 -4.70
CA GLU A 93 -3.82 2.89 -5.95
C GLU A 93 -2.77 2.31 -6.92
N GLU A 94 -1.64 3.00 -7.09
CA GLU A 94 -0.55 2.53 -7.94
C GLU A 94 0.02 1.20 -7.47
N LEU A 95 0.24 1.04 -6.18
CA LEU A 95 0.77 -0.20 -5.61
C LEU A 95 -0.20 -1.36 -5.78
N ARG A 96 -1.49 -1.11 -5.62
CA ARG A 96 -2.52 -2.14 -5.84
C ARG A 96 -2.61 -2.54 -7.29
N LEU A 97 -2.47 -1.59 -8.20
CA LEU A 97 -2.43 -1.88 -9.63
C LEU A 97 -1.24 -2.76 -9.96
N LEU A 98 -0.06 -2.42 -9.46
CA LEU A 98 1.15 -3.24 -9.68
C LEU A 98 0.98 -4.65 -9.14
N ALA A 99 0.42 -4.79 -7.95
CA ALA A 99 0.16 -6.10 -7.35
C ALA A 99 -0.84 -6.92 -8.19
N ALA A 100 -1.91 -6.28 -8.67
CA ALA A 100 -2.89 -6.95 -9.52
C ALA A 100 -2.28 -7.42 -10.83
N LEU A 101 -1.33 -6.66 -11.40
CA LEU A 101 -0.66 -7.01 -12.65
C LEU A 101 0.36 -8.15 -12.50
N GLU A 102 0.64 -8.62 -11.29
CA GLU A 102 1.43 -9.84 -11.10
C GLU A 102 0.66 -11.08 -11.52
N ASP A 103 -0.67 -11.06 -11.49
CA ASP A 103 -1.50 -12.13 -11.98
C ASP A 103 -1.50 -12.11 -13.52
N SER A 104 -1.09 -13.24 -14.13
CA SER A 104 -0.96 -13.34 -15.59
C SER A 104 -2.30 -13.17 -16.30
N GLY A 105 -3.40 -13.64 -15.70
CA GLY A 105 -4.73 -13.51 -16.26
C GLY A 105 -5.19 -12.04 -16.26
N VAL A 106 -4.90 -11.32 -15.19
CA VAL A 106 -5.21 -9.90 -15.09
C VAL A 106 -4.38 -9.09 -16.09
N ARG A 107 -3.08 -9.39 -16.21
CA ARG A 107 -2.23 -8.75 -17.22
C ARG A 107 -2.76 -8.96 -18.63
N HIS A 108 -3.14 -10.19 -18.95
CA HIS A 108 -3.68 -10.52 -20.27
C HIS A 108 -4.96 -9.72 -20.54
N LEU A 109 -5.86 -9.66 -19.57
CA LEU A 109 -7.09 -8.89 -19.69
C LEU A 109 -6.80 -7.40 -19.93
N ALA A 110 -5.83 -6.85 -19.18
CA ALA A 110 -5.43 -5.44 -19.35
C ALA A 110 -4.88 -5.18 -20.76
N LEU A 111 -4.05 -6.10 -21.29
CA LEU A 111 -3.53 -5.98 -22.65
C LEU A 111 -4.65 -6.07 -23.68
N CYS A 112 -5.63 -6.93 -23.49
CA CYS A 112 -6.78 -7.05 -24.38
C CYS A 112 -7.65 -5.78 -24.38
N ALA A 113 -7.65 -5.05 -23.28
CA ALA A 113 -8.42 -3.81 -23.17
C ALA A 113 -7.75 -2.61 -23.85
N THR A 114 -6.44 -2.71 -24.16
CA THR A 114 -5.74 -1.61 -24.82
C THR A 114 -6.28 -1.38 -26.23
N GLY A 115 -6.41 -0.13 -26.61
CA GLY A 115 -6.92 0.26 -27.93
C GLY A 115 -8.43 0.32 -28.04
N LEU A 116 -9.17 -0.08 -27.02
CA LEU A 116 -10.62 0.04 -27.00
C LEU A 116 -11.02 1.50 -26.77
N SER A 117 -12.15 1.90 -27.38
CA SER A 117 -12.72 3.23 -27.12
C SER A 117 -13.17 3.36 -25.66
N GLY A 118 -13.34 4.62 -25.20
CA GLY A 118 -13.86 4.86 -23.84
C GLY A 118 -15.23 4.22 -23.63
N GLU A 119 -16.07 4.23 -24.63
CA GLU A 119 -17.40 3.61 -24.59
C GLU A 119 -17.29 2.08 -24.41
N SER A 120 -16.42 1.46 -25.19
CA SER A 120 -16.18 0.00 -25.09
C SER A 120 -15.55 -0.37 -23.74
N LEU A 121 -14.62 0.43 -23.24
CA LEU A 121 -14.04 0.21 -21.90
C LEU A 121 -15.10 0.29 -20.81
N ALA A 122 -16.06 1.22 -20.93
CA ALA A 122 -17.17 1.33 -19.98
C ALA A 122 -18.05 0.06 -19.99
N MET A 123 -18.31 -0.49 -21.18
CA MET A 123 -19.07 -1.74 -21.32
C MET A 123 -18.34 -2.92 -20.66
N VAL A 124 -17.04 -3.05 -20.90
CA VAL A 124 -16.22 -4.10 -20.30
C VAL A 124 -16.20 -3.95 -18.78
N THR A 125 -16.05 -2.73 -18.29
CA THR A 125 -16.05 -2.45 -16.85
C THR A 125 -17.36 -2.87 -16.20
N GLU A 126 -18.49 -2.59 -16.84
CA GLU A 126 -19.80 -3.02 -16.33
C GLU A 126 -19.93 -4.55 -16.29
N LEU A 127 -19.42 -5.23 -17.31
CA LEU A 127 -19.40 -6.68 -17.32
C LEU A 127 -18.57 -7.24 -16.16
N ILE A 128 -17.39 -6.66 -15.93
CA ILE A 128 -16.54 -7.07 -14.82
C ILE A 128 -17.25 -6.87 -13.48
N ARG A 129 -17.94 -5.74 -13.29
CA ARG A 129 -18.72 -5.50 -12.06
C ARG A 129 -19.77 -6.59 -11.83
N LYS A 130 -20.47 -6.98 -12.88
CA LYS A 130 -21.47 -8.06 -12.78
C LYS A 130 -20.84 -9.39 -12.39
N VAL A 131 -19.70 -9.72 -12.98
CA VAL A 131 -18.96 -10.95 -12.66
C VAL A 131 -18.49 -10.89 -11.20
N ARG A 132 -17.97 -9.74 -10.75
CA ARG A 132 -17.54 -9.56 -9.36
C ARG A 132 -18.69 -9.81 -8.38
N ARG A 133 -19.88 -9.27 -8.67
CA ARG A 133 -21.07 -9.52 -7.83
C ARG A 133 -21.43 -11.01 -7.79
N SER A 134 -21.35 -11.70 -8.92
CA SER A 134 -21.67 -13.13 -8.97
C SER A 134 -20.69 -13.97 -8.16
N GLU A 135 -19.49 -13.49 -7.95
CA GLU A 135 -18.45 -14.14 -7.13
C GLU A 135 -18.46 -13.65 -5.68
N GLY A 136 -19.38 -12.75 -5.32
CA GLY A 136 -19.46 -12.20 -3.97
C GLY A 136 -18.42 -11.11 -3.68
N LEU A 137 -17.80 -10.53 -4.71
CA LEU A 137 -16.82 -9.47 -4.57
C LEU A 137 -17.50 -8.09 -4.66
N PRO A 138 -16.91 -7.04 -4.05
CA PRO A 138 -17.41 -5.67 -4.21
C PRO A 138 -17.33 -5.23 -5.67
N ASP A 139 -18.22 -4.34 -6.09
CA ASP A 139 -18.25 -3.81 -7.46
C ASP A 139 -16.93 -3.17 -7.87
N GLU A 140 -16.32 -2.45 -6.94
CA GLU A 140 -15.00 -1.88 -7.13
C GLU A 140 -14.00 -2.58 -6.21
N PRO A 141 -12.73 -2.73 -6.63
CA PRO A 141 -11.69 -3.21 -5.72
C PRO A 141 -11.66 -2.28 -4.50
N ALA A 142 -11.59 -2.85 -3.32
CA ALA A 142 -11.63 -2.06 -2.10
C ALA A 142 -10.55 -0.96 -2.14
N VAL A 143 -10.98 0.27 -2.25
CA VAL A 143 -10.16 1.41 -1.89
C VAL A 143 -10.15 1.40 -0.38
N THR A 144 -9.07 0.94 0.23
CA THR A 144 -8.95 1.00 1.68
C THR A 144 -8.80 2.47 2.07
N GLY A 145 -9.90 3.18 2.02
CA GLY A 145 -10.00 4.51 2.55
C GLY A 145 -11.14 4.49 3.53
N GLY A 146 -10.81 4.42 4.74
CA GLY A 146 -11.83 4.47 5.77
C GLY A 146 -11.19 4.57 7.12
#